data_4ab52ca3d3937e50cc210df8ea3a75cd
#
_entry.id   4ab52ca3d3937e50cc210df8ea3a75cd
#
_cell.length_a   1.000
_cell.length_b   1.000
_cell.length_c   1.000
_cell.angle_alpha   90.00
_cell.angle_beta   90.00
_cell.angle_gamma   90.00
#
_symmetry.space_group_name_H-M   'P 1'
#
loop_
_entity.id
_entity.type
_entity.pdbx_description
1 polymer ?
#
loop_
_entity_poly.entity_id
_entity_poly.type
_entity_poly.pdbx_seq_one_letter_code
_entity_poly.pdbx_strand_id
1 'polypeptide(L)'
;MLFRSAPPHTYIASYLWMQHGFKADALIHFGTHGSLEFTPKKQVALCSNDWPDRLVGTVPHFYLYSIGNVGEGMMAKRRSYATLQSYLTPPFLESSVRGIYRELMEKIKIYNNSAKENKEQIGRAHV
;
A
#
# COMPACT_ATOMS: atom_id res chain seq x y z
N MET A 1 10.54 6.07 -4.96
CA MET A 1 11.32 5.88 -6.21
C MET A 1 10.39 6.13 -7.35
N LEU A 2 10.59 7.20 -8.10
CA LEU A 2 9.70 7.53 -9.23
C LEU A 2 10.14 6.70 -10.43
N PHE A 3 9.23 5.92 -10.95
CA PHE A 3 9.45 5.26 -12.24
C PHE A 3 9.63 6.33 -13.33
N ARG A 4 10.80 6.36 -13.94
CA ARG A 4 11.12 7.31 -15.02
C ARG A 4 10.69 6.82 -16.39
N SER A 5 10.45 5.54 -16.55
CA SER A 5 10.06 4.90 -17.80
C SER A 5 8.55 4.85 -17.97
N ALA A 6 8.09 4.87 -19.21
CA ALA A 6 6.67 4.65 -19.51
C ALA A 6 6.18 3.29 -18.99
N PRO A 7 4.90 3.17 -18.64
CA PRO A 7 4.33 1.89 -18.29
C PRO A 7 4.48 0.85 -19.40
N PRO A 8 4.58 -0.44 -19.09
CA PRO A 8 4.64 -1.50 -20.09
C PRO A 8 3.43 -1.48 -21.03
N HIS A 9 3.62 -1.91 -22.28
CA HIS A 9 2.55 -1.93 -23.27
C HIS A 9 1.33 -2.72 -22.83
N THR A 10 1.52 -3.84 -22.15
CA THR A 10 0.43 -4.66 -21.61
C THR A 10 -0.41 -3.91 -20.57
N TYR A 11 0.23 -3.10 -19.74
CA TYR A 11 -0.43 -2.26 -18.77
C TYR A 11 -1.28 -1.18 -19.45
N ILE A 12 -0.70 -0.48 -20.42
CA ILE A 12 -1.42 0.53 -21.22
C ILE A 12 -2.60 -0.13 -21.95
N ALA A 13 -2.35 -1.27 -22.59
CA ALA A 13 -3.36 -1.99 -23.36
C ALA A 13 -4.56 -2.42 -22.49
N SER A 14 -4.34 -2.83 -21.25
CA SER A 14 -5.44 -3.22 -20.35
C SER A 14 -6.38 -2.05 -20.05
N TYR A 15 -5.86 -0.86 -19.79
CA TYR A 15 -6.69 0.33 -19.56
C TYR A 15 -7.42 0.77 -20.84
N LEU A 16 -6.73 0.77 -21.97
CA LEU A 16 -7.35 1.14 -23.25
C LEU A 16 -8.42 0.12 -23.65
N TRP A 17 -8.19 -1.15 -23.40
CA TRP A 17 -9.18 -2.18 -23.65
C TRP A 17 -10.42 -2.02 -22.78
N MET A 18 -10.25 -1.71 -21.50
CA MET A 18 -11.40 -1.44 -20.62
C MET A 18 -12.26 -0.30 -21.13
N GLN A 19 -11.63 0.79 -21.64
CA GLN A 19 -12.37 1.95 -22.13
C GLN A 19 -12.97 1.71 -23.53
N HIS A 20 -12.19 1.19 -24.47
CA HIS A 20 -12.57 1.17 -25.89
C HIS A 20 -13.04 -0.19 -26.38
N GLY A 21 -12.51 -1.28 -25.83
CA GLY A 21 -12.90 -2.66 -26.17
C GLY A 21 -14.08 -3.14 -25.35
N PHE A 22 -13.92 -3.14 -24.02
CA PHE A 22 -14.94 -3.56 -23.09
C PHE A 22 -16.04 -2.52 -22.89
N LYS A 23 -15.70 -1.24 -23.11
CA LYS A 23 -16.59 -0.07 -22.92
C LYS A 23 -17.17 0.01 -21.51
N ALA A 24 -16.28 -0.07 -20.52
CA ALA A 24 -16.67 0.00 -19.13
C ALA A 24 -17.29 1.36 -18.78
N ASP A 25 -18.39 1.36 -18.05
CA ASP A 25 -19.05 2.57 -17.55
C ASP A 25 -18.36 3.13 -16.30
N ALA A 26 -17.59 2.30 -15.59
CA ALA A 26 -16.80 2.68 -14.43
C ALA A 26 -15.60 1.77 -14.25
N LEU A 27 -14.54 2.29 -13.65
CA LEU A 27 -13.35 1.56 -13.25
C LEU A 27 -13.30 1.45 -11.74
N ILE A 28 -13.19 0.22 -11.24
CA ILE A 28 -13.03 -0.04 -9.82
C ILE A 28 -11.67 -0.68 -9.57
N HIS A 29 -10.80 0.03 -8.87
CA HIS A 29 -9.62 -0.57 -8.26
C HIS A 29 -9.99 -1.14 -6.90
N PHE A 30 -9.78 -2.43 -6.74
CA PHE A 30 -10.06 -3.14 -5.51
C PHE A 30 -8.79 -3.80 -4.97
N GLY A 31 -8.34 -3.39 -3.81
CA GLY A 31 -7.15 -3.99 -3.20
C GLY A 31 -6.41 -3.08 -2.23
N THR A 32 -5.22 -3.55 -1.85
CA THR A 32 -4.33 -2.83 -0.93
C THR A 32 -3.58 -1.71 -1.62
N HIS A 33 -3.19 -1.94 -2.88
CA HIS A 33 -2.41 -1.00 -3.69
C HIS A 33 -2.99 -0.94 -5.08
N GLY A 34 -3.13 0.29 -5.61
CA GLY A 34 -3.20 0.53 -7.03
C GLY A 34 -1.81 0.70 -7.61
N SER A 35 -1.72 0.89 -8.90
CA SER A 35 -0.46 1.16 -9.58
C SER A 35 -0.51 2.42 -10.43
N LEU A 36 -1.71 2.87 -10.74
CA LEU A 36 -1.95 3.99 -11.62
C LEU A 36 -1.36 5.30 -11.09
N GLU A 37 -1.55 5.57 -9.81
CA GLU A 37 -1.06 6.72 -9.09
C GLU A 37 0.46 6.78 -8.97
N PHE A 38 1.15 5.64 -9.13
CA PHE A 38 2.62 5.53 -9.08
C PHE A 38 3.29 5.66 -10.45
N THR A 39 2.51 5.80 -11.52
CA THR A 39 3.07 5.98 -12.87
C THR A 39 3.85 7.29 -13.00
N PRO A 40 4.80 7.38 -13.95
CA PRO A 40 5.70 8.53 -14.04
C PRO A 40 5.04 9.87 -14.31
N LYS A 41 5.77 10.91 -14.06
CA LYS A 41 5.63 12.35 -14.27
C LYS A 41 5.21 13.09 -13.00
N LYS A 42 4.12 13.87 -12.97
CA LYS A 42 3.76 14.67 -11.81
C LYS A 42 3.42 13.80 -10.60
N GLN A 43 3.91 14.21 -9.44
CA GLN A 43 3.62 13.53 -8.18
C GLN A 43 2.31 13.97 -7.55
N VAL A 44 1.91 15.21 -7.80
CA VAL A 44 0.73 15.83 -7.20
C VAL A 44 0.02 16.66 -8.26
N ALA A 45 -1.29 16.64 -8.21
CA ALA A 45 -2.20 17.26 -9.16
C ALA A 45 -2.32 16.52 -10.50
N LEU A 46 -3.37 16.87 -11.21
CA LEU A 46 -3.82 16.22 -12.43
C LEU A 46 -3.29 16.97 -13.64
N CYS A 47 -2.96 16.25 -14.68
CA CYS A 47 -2.43 16.81 -15.90
C CYS A 47 -2.67 15.86 -17.06
N SER A 48 -3.34 16.34 -18.12
CA SER A 48 -3.64 15.54 -19.32
C SER A 48 -2.42 14.88 -19.98
N ASN A 49 -1.22 15.32 -19.62
CA ASN A 49 0.03 14.71 -20.09
C ASN A 49 0.58 13.61 -19.17
N ASP A 50 -0.05 13.37 -18.03
CA ASP A 50 0.35 12.33 -17.11
C ASP A 50 -0.32 10.99 -17.43
N TRP A 51 0.36 9.90 -17.13
CA TRP A 51 -0.14 8.56 -17.38
C TRP A 51 -1.46 8.25 -16.68
N PRO A 52 -1.64 8.58 -15.38
CA PRO A 52 -2.90 8.33 -14.71
C PRO A 52 -4.10 8.97 -15.43
N ASP A 53 -3.97 10.22 -15.81
CA ASP A 53 -5.03 10.96 -16.47
C ASP A 53 -5.37 10.37 -17.85
N ARG A 54 -4.34 10.02 -18.63
CA ARG A 54 -4.51 9.41 -19.95
C ARG A 54 -5.11 8.01 -19.90
N LEU A 55 -4.76 7.23 -18.88
CA LEU A 55 -5.19 5.84 -18.76
C LEU A 55 -6.58 5.71 -18.16
N VAL A 56 -7.00 6.60 -17.28
CA VAL A 56 -8.38 6.65 -16.77
C VAL A 56 -9.32 7.32 -17.76
N GLY A 57 -8.84 8.39 -18.43
CA GLY A 57 -9.67 9.16 -19.34
C GLY A 57 -10.86 9.78 -18.62
N THR A 58 -12.04 9.61 -19.19
CA THR A 58 -13.31 10.14 -18.67
C THR A 58 -14.13 9.11 -17.88
N VAL A 59 -13.61 7.91 -17.70
CA VAL A 59 -14.32 6.84 -17.00
C VAL A 59 -14.33 7.12 -15.49
N PRO A 60 -15.50 7.09 -14.82
CA PRO A 60 -15.56 7.21 -13.38
C PRO A 60 -14.66 6.19 -12.69
N HIS A 61 -13.81 6.67 -11.78
CA HIS A 61 -12.79 5.85 -11.14
C HIS A 61 -13.03 5.76 -9.63
N PHE A 62 -13.26 4.54 -9.15
CA PHE A 62 -13.44 4.22 -7.74
C PHE A 62 -12.25 3.44 -7.24
N TYR A 63 -11.77 3.80 -6.08
CA TYR A 63 -10.68 3.11 -5.41
C TYR A 63 -11.15 2.54 -4.08
N LEU A 64 -11.37 1.24 -4.04
CA LEU A 64 -11.74 0.51 -2.82
C LEU A 64 -10.45 0.07 -2.12
N TYR A 65 -10.04 0.86 -1.17
CA TYR A 65 -8.80 0.66 -0.45
C TYR A 65 -9.03 -0.13 0.84
N SER A 66 -8.48 -1.34 0.92
CA SER A 66 -8.79 -2.29 1.98
C SER A 66 -7.87 -2.23 3.21
N ILE A 67 -6.85 -1.39 3.19
CA ILE A 67 -5.90 -1.21 4.30
C ILE A 67 -5.71 0.26 4.64
N GLY A 68 -5.53 0.56 5.92
CA GLY A 68 -5.45 1.92 6.46
C GLY A 68 -4.16 2.70 6.12
N ASN A 69 -3.71 2.69 4.86
CA ASN A 69 -2.61 3.54 4.41
C ASN A 69 -3.14 4.83 3.78
N VAL A 70 -3.33 5.84 4.61
CA VAL A 70 -3.88 7.13 4.21
C VAL A 70 -3.05 7.80 3.11
N GLY A 71 -1.73 7.62 3.11
CA GLY A 71 -0.82 8.22 2.13
C GLY A 71 -1.12 7.76 0.70
N GLU A 72 -1.29 6.47 0.50
CA GLU A 72 -1.61 5.92 -0.83
C GLU A 72 -3.01 6.31 -1.30
N GLY A 73 -4.00 6.27 -0.41
CA GLY A 73 -5.35 6.73 -0.74
C GLY A 73 -5.38 8.19 -1.19
N MET A 74 -4.61 9.04 -0.52
CA MET A 74 -4.48 10.44 -0.92
C MET A 74 -3.78 10.60 -2.27
N MET A 75 -2.78 9.77 -2.59
CA MET A 75 -2.15 9.77 -3.90
C MET A 75 -3.13 9.34 -5.00
N ALA A 76 -3.88 8.28 -4.79
CA ALA A 76 -4.90 7.82 -5.73
C ALA A 76 -5.92 8.93 -6.03
N LYS A 77 -6.41 9.61 -5.01
CA LYS A 77 -7.32 10.75 -5.17
C LYS A 77 -6.70 11.90 -5.94
N ARG A 78 -5.45 12.27 -5.65
CA ARG A 78 -4.79 13.44 -6.22
C ARG A 78 -4.19 13.21 -7.59
N ARG A 79 -3.92 11.96 -7.97
CA ARG A 79 -3.23 11.63 -9.21
C ARG A 79 -4.05 10.87 -10.24
N SER A 80 -5.18 10.28 -9.85
CA SER A 80 -5.97 9.45 -10.75
C SER A 80 -7.48 9.71 -10.69
N TYR A 81 -7.89 10.85 -10.18
CA TYR A 81 -9.32 11.22 -10.02
C TYR A 81 -10.14 10.20 -9.22
N ALA A 82 -9.50 9.36 -8.43
CA ALA A 82 -10.18 8.30 -7.74
C ALA A 82 -11.15 8.83 -6.68
N THR A 83 -12.36 8.34 -6.72
CA THR A 83 -13.28 8.44 -5.59
C THR A 83 -12.88 7.36 -4.59
N LEU A 84 -12.26 7.78 -3.49
CA LEU A 84 -11.76 6.87 -2.48
C LEU A 84 -12.91 6.35 -1.62
N GLN A 85 -13.07 5.04 -1.57
CA GLN A 85 -13.88 4.35 -0.58
C GLN A 85 -12.96 3.55 0.34
N SER A 86 -12.84 4.02 1.58
CA SER A 86 -12.11 3.32 2.61
C SER A 86 -13.10 2.54 3.48
N TYR A 87 -12.69 1.37 3.92
CA TYR A 87 -13.41 0.67 4.99
C TYR A 87 -13.18 1.39 6.33
N LEU A 88 -14.06 1.15 7.29
CA LEU A 88 -13.84 1.57 8.67
C LEU A 88 -12.52 0.95 9.16
N THR A 89 -11.58 1.79 9.53
CA THR A 89 -10.34 1.32 10.16
C THR A 89 -10.73 0.51 11.40
N PRO A 90 -10.39 -0.78 11.46
CA PRO A 90 -10.66 -1.57 12.65
C PRO A 90 -9.95 -0.92 13.85
N PRO A 91 -10.49 -1.02 15.05
CA PRO A 91 -9.81 -0.52 16.23
C PRO A 91 -8.42 -1.14 16.27
N PHE A 92 -7.40 -0.32 16.50
CA PHE A 92 -6.03 -0.80 16.68
C PHE A 92 -6.02 -1.69 17.93
N LEU A 93 -6.16 -2.98 17.72
CA LEU A 93 -5.94 -3.96 18.75
C LEU A 93 -4.45 -4.25 18.78
N GLU A 94 -3.87 -4.23 19.96
CA GLU A 94 -2.51 -4.66 20.16
C GLU A 94 -2.33 -6.04 19.51
N SER A 95 -1.49 -6.12 18.48
CA SER A 95 -1.12 -7.40 17.90
C SER A 95 -0.22 -8.12 18.89
N SER A 96 -0.83 -8.78 19.86
CA SER A 96 -0.06 -9.54 20.85
C SER A 96 0.58 -10.73 20.19
N VAL A 97 1.86 -10.88 20.42
CA VAL A 97 2.61 -12.08 20.03
C VAL A 97 1.99 -13.28 20.77
N ARG A 98 1.58 -14.32 20.05
CA ARG A 98 0.85 -15.47 20.60
C ARG A 98 1.73 -16.72 20.72
N GLY A 99 1.35 -17.61 21.64
CA GLY A 99 2.02 -18.91 21.82
C GLY A 99 3.45 -18.78 22.33
N ILE A 100 4.36 -19.60 21.77
CA ILE A 100 5.77 -19.66 22.15
C ILE A 100 6.52 -18.33 21.99
N TYR A 101 6.06 -17.48 21.08
CA TYR A 101 6.66 -16.16 20.87
C TYR A 101 6.43 -15.21 22.04
N ARG A 102 5.40 -15.40 22.85
CA ARG A 102 5.20 -14.61 24.07
C ARG A 102 6.33 -14.88 25.07
N GLU A 103 6.68 -16.13 25.28
CA GLU A 103 7.82 -16.52 26.14
C GLU A 103 9.14 -15.95 25.62
N LEU A 104 9.35 -16.04 24.32
CA LEU A 104 10.53 -15.45 23.68
C LEU A 104 10.59 -13.94 23.88
N MET A 105 9.50 -13.23 23.70
CA MET A 105 9.43 -11.79 23.93
C MET A 105 9.73 -11.41 25.38
N GLU A 106 9.22 -12.18 26.35
CA GLU A 106 9.55 -11.95 27.76
C GLU A 106 11.04 -12.17 28.04
N LYS A 107 11.63 -13.25 27.51
CA LYS A 107 13.06 -13.51 27.63
C LYS A 107 13.91 -12.41 27.01
N ILE A 108 13.52 -11.91 25.83
CA ILE A 108 14.19 -10.78 25.18
C ILE A 108 14.10 -9.51 26.03
N LYS A 109 12.96 -9.22 26.62
CA LYS A 109 12.79 -8.05 27.51
C LYS A 109 13.69 -8.17 28.72
N ILE A 110 13.72 -9.33 29.38
CA ILE A 110 14.59 -9.61 30.54
C ILE A 110 16.05 -9.42 30.14
N TYR A 111 16.46 -10.01 29.01
CA TYR A 111 17.82 -9.90 28.50
C TYR A 111 18.21 -8.43 28.24
N ASN A 112 17.34 -7.66 27.59
CA ASN A 112 17.62 -6.26 27.29
C ASN A 112 17.70 -5.36 28.55
N ASN A 113 16.94 -5.72 29.59
CA ASN A 113 16.94 -4.97 30.85
C ASN A 113 18.03 -5.44 31.83
N SER A 114 18.73 -6.55 31.51
CA SER A 114 19.82 -7.02 32.35
C SER A 114 21.06 -6.15 32.18
N ALA A 115 21.79 -5.91 33.27
CA ALA A 115 23.09 -5.26 33.20
C ALA A 115 24.05 -6.03 32.27
N LYS A 116 24.96 -5.32 31.60
CA LYS A 116 25.88 -5.91 30.62
C LYS A 116 26.64 -7.13 31.16
N GLU A 117 27.04 -7.08 32.42
CA GLU A 117 27.78 -8.15 33.12
C GLU A 117 26.97 -9.44 33.29
N ASN A 118 25.64 -9.36 33.38
CA ASN A 118 24.77 -10.51 33.56
C ASN A 118 24.23 -11.08 32.23
N LYS A 119 24.38 -10.41 31.12
CA LYS A 119 23.85 -10.85 29.83
C LYS A 119 24.51 -12.16 29.33
N GLU A 120 25.81 -12.33 29.59
CA GLU A 120 26.53 -13.56 29.23
C GLU A 120 26.09 -14.76 30.07
N GLN A 121 25.73 -14.56 31.34
CA GLN A 121 25.22 -15.65 32.19
C GLN A 121 23.84 -16.12 31.74
N ILE A 122 22.97 -15.23 31.34
CA ILE A 122 21.62 -15.59 30.86
C ILE A 122 21.71 -16.41 29.56
N GLY A 123 22.64 -16.08 28.68
CA GLY A 123 22.86 -16.82 27.43
C GLY A 123 23.41 -18.22 27.65
N ARG A 124 24.21 -18.45 28.69
CA ARG A 124 24.84 -19.76 29.01
C ARG A 124 23.91 -20.73 29.78
N ALA A 125 22.91 -20.23 30.44
CA ALA A 125 21.99 -21.04 31.24
C ALA A 125 20.93 -21.81 30.41
N HIS A 126 20.93 -21.66 29.11
CA HIS A 126 19.93 -22.23 28.20
C HIS A 126 20.51 -22.98 26.99
N VAL A 127 21.78 -23.39 27.06
CA VAL A 127 22.43 -24.28 26.07
C VAL A 127 22.52 -25.71 26.63
#